data_2e548e8e8ca1f12d1f971f08d1f4bae9
#
_entry.id   2e548e8e8ca1f12d1f971f08d1f4bae9
#
_cell.length_a   1.000
_cell.length_b   1.000
_cell.length_c   1.000
_cell.angle_alpha   90.00
_cell.angle_beta   90.00
_cell.angle_gamma   90.00
#
_symmetry.space_group_name_H-M   'P 1'
#
loop_
_entity.id
_entity.type
_entity.pdbx_description
1 polymer ?
#
loop_
_entity_poly.entity_id
_entity_poly.type
_entity_poly.pdbx_seq_one_letter_code
_entity_poly.pdbx_strand_id
1 'polypeptide(L)'
;MNSLLKICYDGACPTVSGRELHAALLIETRYNDWFKRMCEYGFEEGKDFYSILSKTSEGGRPASGHQLTIDMAKQICMIQRTEIGRNFRQYFISVEEQWNSPEAVMARALRIANEHLDVVQQENRKLLETI
;
A
#
# COMPACT_ATOMS: atom_id res chain seq x y z
N MET A 1 10.90 1.44 17.86
CA MET A 1 9.65 2.19 17.68
C MET A 1 8.68 1.37 16.85
N ASN A 2 7.48 1.24 17.34
CA ASN A 2 6.45 0.48 16.63
C ASN A 2 6.03 1.23 15.37
N SER A 3 5.53 0.49 14.41
CA SER A 3 5.03 1.09 13.17
C SER A 3 3.89 2.07 13.48
N LEU A 4 3.98 3.27 12.94
CA LEU A 4 2.99 4.32 13.14
C LEU A 4 1.69 4.01 12.42
N LEU A 5 1.76 3.34 11.28
CA LEU A 5 0.63 2.89 10.50
C LEU A 5 0.92 1.50 9.94
N LYS A 6 -0.14 0.74 9.74
CA LYS A 6 -0.01 -0.58 9.14
C LYS A 6 0.28 -0.45 7.65
N ILE A 7 1.36 -1.07 7.21
CA ILE A 7 1.74 -1.10 5.80
C ILE A 7 1.31 -2.45 5.22
N CYS A 8 0.62 -2.41 4.10
CA CYS A 8 0.20 -3.61 3.38
C CYS A 8 1.23 -3.98 2.33
N TYR A 9 1.73 -5.21 2.38
CA TYR A 9 2.76 -5.69 1.44
C TYR A 9 2.21 -6.73 0.47
N ASP A 10 0.89 -6.87 0.36
CA ASP A 10 0.27 -7.92 -0.45
C ASP A 10 0.36 -7.69 -1.95
N GLY A 11 0.66 -6.48 -2.39
CA GLY A 11 0.75 -6.17 -3.82
C GLY A 11 2.18 -6.10 -4.32
N ALA A 12 2.34 -5.55 -5.52
CA ALA A 12 3.65 -5.35 -6.13
C ALA A 12 4.50 -4.33 -5.40
N CYS A 13 3.86 -3.44 -4.63
CA CYS A 13 4.55 -2.43 -3.82
C CYS A 13 3.77 -2.23 -2.52
N PRO A 14 4.42 -1.71 -1.48
CA PRO A 14 3.72 -1.46 -0.22
C PRO A 14 2.69 -0.34 -0.36
N THR A 15 1.57 -0.50 0.35
CA THR A 15 0.48 0.47 0.37
C THR A 15 0.02 0.73 1.79
N VAL A 16 -0.70 1.83 1.98
CA VAL A 16 -1.26 2.21 3.28
C VAL A 16 -2.71 2.65 3.09
N SER A 17 -3.55 2.40 4.09
CA SER A 17 -4.95 2.82 4.04
C SER A 17 -5.07 4.35 4.09
N GLY A 18 -5.81 4.92 3.14
CA GLY A 18 -6.06 6.36 3.11
C GLY A 18 -6.83 6.83 4.33
N ARG A 19 -7.80 6.03 4.81
CA ARG A 19 -8.57 6.38 6.00
C ARG A 19 -7.72 6.37 7.26
N GLU A 20 -6.81 5.41 7.39
CA GLU A 20 -5.89 5.37 8.52
C GLU A 20 -4.94 6.55 8.50
N LEU A 21 -4.44 6.92 7.33
CA LEU A 21 -3.57 8.08 7.18
C LEU A 21 -4.31 9.36 7.54
N HIS A 22 -5.53 9.51 7.06
CA HIS A 22 -6.37 10.67 7.37
C HIS A 22 -6.55 10.83 8.88
N ALA A 23 -6.88 9.75 9.57
CA ALA A 23 -7.07 9.77 11.02
C ALA A 23 -5.76 10.06 11.75
N ALA A 24 -4.67 9.46 11.29
CA ALA A 24 -3.36 9.65 11.92
C ALA A 24 -2.83 11.07 11.77
N LEU A 25 -3.15 11.73 10.66
CA LEU A 25 -2.75 13.12 10.43
C LEU A 25 -3.63 14.12 11.17
N LEU A 26 -4.66 13.65 11.88
CA LEU A 26 -5.59 14.49 12.66
C LEU A 26 -6.24 15.57 11.80
N ILE A 27 -6.66 15.19 10.60
CA ILE A 27 -7.29 16.12 9.67
C ILE A 27 -8.77 16.28 10.04
N GLU A 28 -9.21 17.52 10.20
CA GLU A 28 -10.58 17.82 10.61
C GLU A 28 -11.59 17.67 9.47
N THR A 29 -11.15 17.88 8.24
CA THR A 29 -12.01 17.73 7.05
C THR A 29 -12.46 16.28 6.92
N ARG A 30 -13.71 16.08 6.52
CA ARG A 30 -14.23 14.72 6.30
C ARG A 30 -13.40 13.98 5.26
N TYR A 31 -13.25 12.68 5.46
CA TYR A 31 -12.38 11.87 4.61
C TYR A 31 -12.68 12.04 3.11
N ASN A 32 -13.94 11.93 2.71
CA ASN A 32 -14.30 11.99 1.29
C ASN A 32 -13.95 13.35 0.68
N ASP A 33 -14.22 14.44 1.39
CA ASP A 33 -13.91 15.78 0.93
C ASP A 33 -12.40 16.02 0.89
N TRP A 34 -11.70 15.55 1.89
CA TRP A 34 -10.25 15.64 1.95
C TRP A 34 -9.59 14.84 0.83
N PHE A 35 -10.04 13.60 0.61
CA PHE A 35 -9.47 12.75 -0.43
C PHE A 35 -9.69 13.33 -1.82
N LYS A 36 -10.87 13.87 -2.07
CA LYS A 36 -11.17 14.54 -3.32
C LYS A 36 -10.22 15.72 -3.55
N ARG A 37 -9.96 16.50 -2.51
CA ARG A 37 -9.02 17.62 -2.57
C ARG A 37 -7.60 17.14 -2.87
N MET A 38 -7.20 16.03 -2.27
CA MET A 38 -5.88 15.47 -2.54
C MET A 38 -5.75 15.02 -3.99
N CYS A 39 -6.80 14.43 -4.56
CA CYS A 39 -6.78 14.00 -5.95
C CYS A 39 -6.63 15.17 -6.93
N GLU A 40 -7.02 16.37 -6.53
CA GLU A 40 -6.85 17.58 -7.36
C GLU A 40 -5.37 17.92 -7.59
N TYR A 41 -4.47 17.37 -6.78
CA TYR A 41 -3.02 17.54 -6.98
C TYR A 41 -2.46 16.68 -8.11
N GLY A 42 -3.29 15.83 -8.73
CA GLY A 42 -2.90 15.04 -9.88
C GLY A 42 -2.70 13.56 -9.64
N PHE A 43 -3.13 13.04 -8.49
CA PHE A 43 -3.05 11.61 -8.21
C PHE A 43 -4.08 10.85 -9.02
N GLU A 44 -3.69 9.70 -9.57
CA GLU A 44 -4.53 8.91 -10.47
C GLU A 44 -4.88 7.55 -9.85
N GLU A 45 -6.15 7.15 -10.02
CA GLU A 45 -6.58 5.81 -9.61
C GLU A 45 -5.91 4.75 -10.48
N GLY A 46 -5.49 3.68 -9.84
CA GLY A 46 -4.78 2.59 -10.52
C GLY A 46 -3.29 2.78 -10.61
N LYS A 47 -2.79 3.99 -10.33
CA LYS A 47 -1.37 4.31 -10.33
C LYS A 47 -0.91 4.73 -8.95
N ASP A 48 -1.58 5.71 -8.36
CA ASP A 48 -1.22 6.26 -7.05
C ASP A 48 -2.07 5.68 -5.93
N PHE A 49 -3.30 5.29 -6.24
CA PHE A 49 -4.20 4.71 -5.26
C PHE A 49 -5.18 3.74 -5.91
N TYR A 50 -5.77 2.89 -5.07
CA TYR A 50 -6.77 1.92 -5.51
C TYR A 50 -7.98 2.03 -4.60
N SER A 51 -9.18 2.10 -5.19
CA SER A 51 -10.42 2.16 -4.42
C SER A 51 -10.76 0.79 -3.85
N ILE A 52 -11.18 0.76 -2.59
CA ILE A 52 -11.65 -0.44 -1.93
C ILE A 52 -12.98 -0.16 -1.25
N LEU A 53 -13.82 -1.21 -1.20
CA LEU A 53 -15.08 -1.15 -0.46
C LEU A 53 -14.96 -2.11 0.72
N SER A 54 -15.03 -1.59 1.93
CA SER A 54 -15.03 -2.43 3.11
C SER A 54 -16.46 -2.69 3.56
N LYS A 55 -16.82 -3.96 3.71
CA LYS A 55 -18.12 -4.34 4.25
C LYS A 55 -18.10 -4.12 5.75
N THR A 56 -19.09 -3.39 6.25
CA THR A 56 -19.26 -3.28 7.69
C THR A 56 -19.96 -4.53 8.20
N SER A 57 -19.58 -4.99 9.38
CA SER A 57 -20.17 -6.20 10.00
C SER A 57 -21.64 -6.02 10.39
N GLU A 58 -22.16 -4.80 10.34
CA GLU A 58 -23.52 -4.48 10.78
C GLU A 58 -24.52 -4.29 9.64
N GLY A 59 -24.15 -4.64 8.40
CA GLY A 59 -25.08 -4.58 7.29
C GLY A 59 -25.40 -3.20 6.73
N GLY A 60 -24.63 -2.18 7.09
CA GLY A 60 -24.77 -0.85 6.52
C GLY A 60 -24.15 -0.74 5.14
N ARG A 61 -24.18 0.47 4.58
CA ARG A 61 -23.51 0.74 3.32
C ARG A 61 -22.00 0.47 3.46
N PRO A 62 -21.36 -0.19 2.49
CA PRO A 62 -19.92 -0.38 2.53
C PRO A 62 -19.25 1.00 2.57
N ALA A 63 -18.32 1.17 3.49
CA ALA A 63 -17.53 2.39 3.55
C ALA A 63 -16.53 2.39 2.41
N SER A 64 -16.50 3.45 1.61
CA SER A 64 -15.49 3.59 0.58
C SER A 64 -14.15 3.97 1.22
N GLY A 65 -13.10 3.33 0.76
CA GLY A 65 -11.76 3.61 1.22
C GLY A 65 -10.79 3.48 0.07
N HIS A 66 -9.52 3.76 0.35
CA HIS A 66 -8.49 3.72 -0.70
C HIS A 66 -7.22 3.16 -0.11
N GLN A 67 -6.49 2.38 -0.90
CA GLN A 67 -5.13 1.98 -0.59
C GLN A 67 -4.21 2.89 -1.38
N LEU A 68 -3.32 3.58 -0.68
CA LEU A 68 -2.41 4.57 -1.27
C LEU A 68 -1.03 3.97 -1.41
N THR A 69 -0.35 4.26 -2.52
CA THR A 69 1.07 3.94 -2.62
C THR A 69 1.84 4.75 -1.57
N ILE A 70 2.99 4.25 -1.17
CA ILE A 70 3.84 4.96 -0.21
C ILE A 70 4.26 6.33 -0.77
N ASP A 71 4.49 6.40 -2.09
CA ASP A 71 4.82 7.67 -2.73
C ASP A 71 3.71 8.71 -2.57
N MET A 72 2.46 8.31 -2.83
CA MET A 72 1.32 9.22 -2.63
C MET A 72 1.17 9.63 -1.17
N ALA A 73 1.28 8.68 -0.25
CA ALA A 73 1.19 8.95 1.19
C ALA A 73 2.25 9.96 1.63
N LYS A 74 3.47 9.79 1.15
CA LYS A 74 4.59 10.67 1.43
C LYS A 74 4.30 12.09 0.93
N GLN A 75 3.79 12.22 -0.29
CA GLN A 75 3.45 13.52 -0.86
C GLN A 75 2.32 14.21 -0.09
N ILE A 76 1.32 13.46 0.33
CA ILE A 76 0.22 13.97 1.15
C ILE A 76 0.77 14.56 2.46
N CYS A 77 1.69 13.86 3.10
CA CYS A 77 2.32 14.33 4.33
C CYS A 77 3.07 15.64 4.11
N MET A 78 3.71 15.80 2.95
CA MET A 78 4.38 17.05 2.60
C MET A 78 3.40 18.20 2.41
N ILE A 79 2.24 17.92 1.83
CA ILE A 79 1.19 18.92 1.60
C ILE A 79 0.63 19.45 2.92
N GLN A 80 0.52 18.60 3.92
CA GLN A 80 -0.07 18.97 5.22
C GLN A 80 0.72 20.02 5.99
N ARG A 81 2.03 20.07 5.82
CA ARG A 81 2.92 21.04 6.48
C ARG A 81 2.79 21.06 8.00
N THR A 82 2.44 19.93 8.61
CA THR A 82 2.36 19.80 10.05
C THR A 82 3.52 18.97 10.57
N GLU A 83 3.79 19.06 11.87
CA GLU A 83 4.82 18.23 12.49
C GLU A 83 4.47 16.75 12.40
N ILE A 84 3.19 16.42 12.59
CA ILE A 84 2.71 15.05 12.44
C ILE A 84 2.94 14.56 11.01
N GLY A 85 2.61 15.39 10.02
CA GLY A 85 2.85 15.06 8.62
C GLY A 85 4.32 14.83 8.32
N ARG A 86 5.21 15.65 8.90
CA ARG A 86 6.64 15.48 8.75
C ARG A 86 7.12 14.15 9.32
N ASN A 87 6.60 13.76 10.50
CA ASN A 87 6.98 12.52 11.14
C ASN A 87 6.53 11.31 10.31
N PHE A 88 5.32 11.34 9.77
CA PHE A 88 4.84 10.26 8.89
C PHE A 88 5.59 10.23 7.58
N ARG A 89 5.97 11.39 7.04
CA ARG A 89 6.80 11.44 5.84
C ARG A 89 8.12 10.70 6.06
N GLN A 90 8.78 10.96 7.19
CA GLN A 90 10.02 10.25 7.52
C GLN A 90 9.79 8.76 7.67
N TYR A 91 8.67 8.37 8.27
CA TYR A 91 8.31 6.99 8.39
C TYR A 91 8.16 6.32 7.01
N PHE A 92 7.45 6.97 6.09
CA PHE A 92 7.26 6.43 4.74
C PHE A 92 8.55 6.37 3.95
N ILE A 93 9.43 7.34 4.11
CA ILE A 93 10.76 7.30 3.49
C ILE A 93 11.53 6.08 3.99
N SER A 94 11.46 5.81 5.29
CA SER A 94 12.10 4.63 5.88
C SER A 94 11.53 3.33 5.30
N VAL A 95 10.20 3.27 5.12
CA VAL A 95 9.54 2.10 4.51
C VAL A 95 10.06 1.88 3.10
N GLU A 96 10.17 2.95 2.30
CA GLU A 96 10.69 2.86 0.94
C GLU A 96 12.14 2.38 0.91
N GLU A 97 12.97 2.91 1.80
CA GLU A 97 14.38 2.50 1.87
C GLU A 97 14.52 1.02 2.20
N GLN A 98 13.73 0.53 3.14
CA GLN A 98 13.75 -0.88 3.51
C GLN A 98 13.25 -1.76 2.36
N TRP A 99 12.20 -1.32 1.68
CA TRP A 99 11.64 -2.06 0.56
C TRP A 99 12.64 -2.15 -0.61
N ASN A 100 13.41 -1.09 -0.83
CA ASN A 100 14.37 -0.99 -1.92
C ASN A 100 15.79 -1.40 -1.51
N SER A 101 15.99 -1.89 -0.29
CA SER A 101 17.30 -2.37 0.13
C SER A 101 17.71 -3.57 -0.74
N PRO A 102 19.01 -3.74 -1.01
CA PRO A 102 19.46 -4.89 -1.80
C PRO A 102 18.98 -6.22 -1.23
N GLU A 103 18.99 -6.36 0.09
CA GLU A 103 18.57 -7.59 0.77
C GLU A 103 17.09 -7.86 0.53
N ALA A 104 16.25 -6.84 0.64
CA ALA A 104 14.81 -6.99 0.43
C ALA A 104 14.48 -7.28 -1.03
N VAL A 105 15.17 -6.62 -1.95
CA VAL A 105 14.99 -6.84 -3.39
C VAL A 105 15.40 -8.28 -3.75
N MET A 106 16.53 -8.74 -3.24
CA MET A 106 16.99 -10.10 -3.49
C MET A 106 16.06 -11.14 -2.90
N ALA A 107 15.56 -10.89 -1.69
CA ALA A 107 14.63 -11.81 -1.04
C ALA A 107 13.34 -11.97 -1.86
N ARG A 108 12.80 -10.86 -2.38
CA ARG A 108 11.61 -10.91 -3.24
C ARG A 108 11.89 -11.64 -4.55
N ALA A 109 13.02 -11.34 -5.16
CA ALA A 109 13.40 -11.99 -6.43
C ALA A 109 13.55 -13.49 -6.24
N LEU A 110 14.18 -13.93 -5.17
CA LEU A 110 14.36 -15.33 -4.86
C LEU A 110 13.03 -16.04 -4.63
N ARG A 111 12.14 -15.41 -3.88
CA ARG A 111 10.82 -15.98 -3.62
C ARG A 111 10.02 -16.14 -4.91
N ILE A 112 10.04 -15.13 -5.77
CA ILE A 112 9.34 -15.18 -7.07
C ILE A 112 9.93 -16.28 -7.94
N ALA A 113 11.26 -16.41 -7.97
CA ALA A 113 11.94 -17.44 -8.74
C ALA A 113 11.57 -18.84 -8.23
N ASN A 114 11.52 -19.03 -6.91
CA ASN A 114 11.16 -20.32 -6.31
C ASN A 114 9.71 -20.69 -6.62
N GLU A 115 8.79 -19.75 -6.57
CA GLU A 115 7.40 -19.99 -6.93
C GLU A 115 7.27 -20.41 -8.39
N HIS A 116 8.03 -19.77 -9.27
CA HIS A 116 8.04 -20.10 -10.68
C HIS A 116 8.60 -21.52 -10.93
N LEU A 117 9.67 -21.88 -10.23
CA LEU A 117 10.25 -23.22 -10.33
C LEU A 117 9.27 -24.30 -9.87
N ASP A 118 8.53 -24.04 -8.80
CA ASP A 118 7.54 -24.99 -8.30
C ASP A 118 6.45 -25.24 -9.35
N VAL A 119 5.99 -24.21 -10.03
CA VAL A 119 4.99 -24.33 -11.10
C VAL A 119 5.53 -25.17 -12.24
N VAL A 120 6.76 -24.91 -12.68
CA VAL A 120 7.41 -25.65 -13.76
C VAL A 120 7.59 -27.11 -13.39
N GLN A 121 7.99 -27.41 -12.15
CA GLN A 121 8.15 -28.78 -11.68
C GLN A 121 6.82 -29.52 -11.66
N GLN A 122 5.74 -28.87 -11.25
CA GLN A 122 4.41 -29.47 -11.26
C GLN A 122 3.95 -29.78 -12.68
N GLU A 123 4.19 -28.90 -13.62
CA GLU A 123 3.86 -29.12 -15.03
C GLU A 123 4.65 -30.29 -15.60
N ASN A 124 5.93 -30.41 -15.27
CA ASN A 124 6.77 -31.53 -15.71
C ASN A 124 6.28 -32.85 -15.13
N ARG A 125 5.85 -32.89 -13.90
CA ARG A 125 5.27 -34.11 -13.31
C ARG A 125 4.00 -34.53 -14.03
N LYS A 126 3.13 -33.59 -14.37
CA LYS A 126 1.90 -33.88 -15.11
C LYS A 126 2.23 -34.46 -16.47
N LEU A 127 3.22 -33.93 -17.15
CA LEU A 127 3.66 -34.43 -18.45
C LEU A 127 4.19 -35.86 -18.35
N LEU A 128 4.95 -36.16 -17.30
CA LEU A 128 5.46 -37.49 -17.07
C LEU A 128 4.36 -38.51 -16.73
N GLU A 129 3.33 -38.06 -16.02
CA GLU A 129 2.20 -38.91 -15.64
C GLU A 129 1.30 -39.27 -16.84
N THR A 130 1.30 -38.43 -17.89
CA THR A 130 0.48 -38.67 -19.08
C THR A 130 1.20 -39.54 -20.13
N ILE A 131 2.43 -39.86 -19.92
CA ILE A 131 3.17 -40.80 -20.76
C ILE A 131 2.99 -42.20 -20.20
#